data_33e62bd146f19309451e018ce6d8b729
#
_entry.id   33e62bd146f19309451e018ce6d8b729
#
_cell.length_a   1.000
_cell.length_b   1.000
_cell.length_c   1.000
_cell.angle_alpha   90.00
_cell.angle_beta   90.00
_cell.angle_gamma   90.00
#
_symmetry.space_group_name_H-M   'P 1'
#
loop_
_entity.id
_entity.type
_entity.pdbx_description
1 polymer ?
#
loop_
_entity_poly.entity_id
_entity_poly.type
_entity_poly.pdbx_seq_one_letter_code
_entity_poly.pdbx_strand_id
1 'polypeptide(L)'
;KDVFSEFTLMSIATLGAFYIGEYPEGVAVMLFYSLGELFQDKAVDKAKRNISALLDVRPETATVIRNGSTLVEAPQRVQVGETIEVKAGERVPLDGTMLDEVAAFNTSALTGESVPRDIRKGEEVLAGMIVTDKVIRIKVERPFDKSALARILELVQNASERKAPAELFIRKFARIYTPIVIALAVLIVLLPFGYSLIDPQSVSYTHLTL
;
A
#
# COMPACT_ATOMS: atom_id res chain seq x y z
N LYS A 1 3.87 18.90 -1.62
CA LYS A 1 4.00 19.02 -0.16
C LYS A 1 2.96 20.01 0.28
N ASP A 2 1.92 19.55 0.96
CA ASP A 2 0.89 20.44 1.48
C ASP A 2 1.50 21.24 2.65
N VAL A 3 1.61 22.55 2.47
CA VAL A 3 2.17 23.47 3.49
C VAL A 3 1.27 23.52 4.71
N PHE A 4 -0.03 23.27 4.54
CA PHE A 4 -1.02 23.21 5.62
C PHE A 4 -1.31 21.74 5.98
N SER A 5 -0.44 21.15 6.77
CA SER A 5 -0.58 19.80 7.31
C SER A 5 -0.70 19.84 8.83
N GLU A 6 -1.12 18.72 9.42
CA GLU A 6 -1.10 18.54 10.87
C GLU A 6 0.30 18.77 11.48
N PHE A 7 1.35 18.39 10.76
CA PHE A 7 2.73 18.66 11.19
C PHE A 7 3.03 20.16 11.33
N THR A 8 2.57 20.97 10.38
CA THR A 8 2.72 22.44 10.43
C THR A 8 2.00 23.03 11.64
N LEU A 9 0.78 22.54 11.93
CA LEU A 9 0.00 22.98 13.07
C LEU A 9 0.69 22.62 14.39
N MET A 10 1.18 21.38 14.53
CA MET A 10 1.92 20.93 15.71
C MET A 10 3.23 21.70 15.90
N SER A 11 3.94 21.99 14.82
CA SER A 11 5.17 22.79 14.87
C SER A 11 4.91 24.21 15.36
N ILE A 12 3.84 24.87 14.86
CA ILE A 12 3.46 26.20 15.31
C ILE A 12 3.04 26.19 16.78
N ALA A 13 2.26 25.18 17.22
CA ALA A 13 1.85 25.03 18.63
C ALA A 13 3.07 24.87 19.55
N THR A 14 4.04 24.03 19.15
CA THR A 14 5.28 23.81 19.90
C THR A 14 6.13 25.08 20.01
N LEU A 15 6.28 25.81 18.90
CA LEU A 15 7.00 27.10 18.93
C LEU A 15 6.28 28.12 19.81
N GLY A 16 4.96 28.13 19.78
CA GLY A 16 4.13 28.98 20.66
C GLY A 16 4.34 28.63 22.13
N ALA A 17 4.33 27.35 22.50
CA ALA A 17 4.61 26.89 23.86
C ALA A 17 6.01 27.32 24.32
N PHE A 18 7.01 27.20 23.48
CA PHE A 18 8.38 27.66 23.78
C PHE A 18 8.48 29.16 23.96
N TYR A 19 7.72 29.92 23.16
CA TYR A 19 7.70 31.38 23.26
C TYR A 19 7.13 31.87 24.60
N ILE A 20 6.10 31.19 25.12
CA ILE A 20 5.49 31.53 26.42
C ILE A 20 6.23 30.93 27.61
N GLY A 21 7.28 30.12 27.39
CA GLY A 21 8.09 29.51 28.45
C GLY A 21 7.63 28.12 28.89
N GLU A 22 6.57 27.58 28.32
CA GLU A 22 6.01 26.25 28.63
C GLU A 22 6.75 25.16 27.82
N TYR A 23 8.03 24.94 28.19
CA TYR A 23 8.91 24.01 27.49
C TYR A 23 8.49 22.54 27.61
N PRO A 24 8.05 22.05 28.82
CA PRO A 24 7.64 20.67 28.97
C PRO A 24 6.43 20.31 28.07
N GLU A 25 5.47 21.20 27.95
CA GLU A 25 4.28 21.03 27.12
C GLU A 25 4.64 20.97 25.65
N GLY A 26 5.51 21.87 25.18
CA GLY A 26 5.98 21.87 23.80
C GLY A 26 6.71 20.59 23.44
N VAL A 27 7.60 20.11 24.35
CA VAL A 27 8.31 18.84 24.16
C VAL A 27 7.34 17.66 24.18
N ALA A 28 6.38 17.63 25.12
CA ALA A 28 5.39 16.56 25.24
C ALA A 28 4.54 16.44 23.96
N VAL A 29 4.06 17.56 23.41
CA VAL A 29 3.27 17.59 22.16
C VAL A 29 4.05 16.96 21.01
N MET A 30 5.31 17.38 20.79
CA MET A 30 6.14 16.84 19.70
C MET A 30 6.51 15.38 19.93
N LEU A 31 6.76 14.97 21.18
CA LEU A 31 7.06 13.59 21.52
C LEU A 31 5.89 12.68 21.19
N PHE A 32 4.69 13.01 21.68
CA PHE A 32 3.49 12.20 21.44
C PHE A 32 3.09 12.18 19.95
N TYR A 33 3.23 13.29 19.26
CA TYR A 33 3.02 13.34 17.82
C TYR A 33 3.97 12.38 17.07
N SER A 34 5.28 12.49 17.35
CA SER A 34 6.29 11.64 16.71
C SER A 34 6.11 10.15 17.03
N LEU A 35 5.70 9.83 18.27
CA LEU A 35 5.36 8.46 18.66
C LEU A 35 4.15 7.94 17.89
N GLY A 36 3.10 8.76 17.78
CA GLY A 36 1.89 8.44 17.01
C GLY A 36 2.20 8.14 15.55
N GLU A 37 3.00 9.00 14.90
CA GLU A 37 3.44 8.82 13.51
C GLU A 37 4.27 7.55 13.33
N LEU A 38 5.21 7.28 14.25
CA LEU A 38 6.00 6.04 14.25
C LEU A 38 5.13 4.78 14.34
N PHE A 39 4.09 4.78 15.19
CA PHE A 39 3.17 3.65 15.28
C PHE A 39 2.30 3.51 14.04
N GLN A 40 1.85 4.62 13.46
CA GLN A 40 1.09 4.63 12.22
C GLN A 40 1.90 4.07 11.07
N ASP A 41 3.15 4.51 10.88
CA ASP A 41 4.05 4.02 9.84
C ASP A 41 4.31 2.53 9.98
N LYS A 42 4.59 2.05 11.20
CA LYS A 42 4.77 0.61 11.46
C LYS A 42 3.51 -0.21 11.16
N ALA A 43 2.34 0.31 11.47
CA ALA A 43 1.07 -0.37 11.17
C ALA A 43 0.83 -0.46 9.66
N VAL A 44 1.08 0.63 8.93
CA VAL A 44 0.96 0.69 7.47
C VAL A 44 1.99 -0.24 6.79
N ASP A 45 3.24 -0.24 7.25
CA ASP A 45 4.30 -1.10 6.72
C ASP A 45 4.01 -2.57 6.97
N LYS A 46 3.47 -2.92 8.14
CA LYS A 46 3.04 -4.30 8.44
C LYS A 46 1.90 -4.74 7.51
N ALA A 47 0.92 -3.88 7.27
CA ALA A 47 -0.17 -4.15 6.33
C ALA A 47 0.36 -4.33 4.90
N LYS A 48 1.27 -3.46 4.44
CA LYS A 48 1.91 -3.57 3.12
C LYS A 48 2.72 -4.85 2.97
N ARG A 49 3.50 -5.26 3.97
CA ARG A 49 4.28 -6.52 3.94
C ARG A 49 3.39 -7.75 3.83
N ASN A 50 2.25 -7.78 4.50
CA ASN A 50 1.30 -8.88 4.38
C ASN A 50 0.73 -8.99 2.96
N ILE A 51 0.55 -7.86 2.27
CA ILE A 51 0.13 -7.83 0.86
C ILE A 51 1.29 -8.25 -0.05
N SER A 52 2.52 -7.81 0.22
CA SER A 52 3.71 -8.20 -0.55
C SER A 52 4.02 -9.69 -0.46
N ALA A 53 3.71 -10.35 0.66
CA ALA A 53 3.84 -11.81 0.77
C ALA A 53 2.90 -12.56 -0.19
N LEU A 54 1.79 -11.95 -0.61
CA LEU A 54 0.95 -12.44 -1.71
C LEU A 54 1.58 -12.20 -3.10
N LEU A 55 2.54 -11.26 -3.21
CA LEU A 55 3.27 -10.96 -4.43
C LEU A 55 4.44 -11.94 -4.68
N ASP A 56 4.97 -12.58 -3.62
CA ASP A 56 5.99 -13.65 -3.69
C ASP A 56 5.48 -14.93 -4.39
N VAL A 57 4.20 -14.93 -4.77
CA VAL A 57 3.56 -16.00 -5.57
C VAL A 57 4.01 -15.97 -7.04
N ARG A 58 4.73 -14.93 -7.48
CA ARG A 58 5.07 -14.72 -8.89
C ARG A 58 6.30 -15.55 -9.30
N PRO A 59 6.18 -16.50 -10.26
CA PRO A 59 7.33 -17.20 -10.81
C PRO A 59 8.28 -16.22 -11.51
N GLU A 60 9.55 -16.29 -11.17
CA GLU A 60 10.60 -15.46 -11.77
C GLU A 60 11.10 -16.02 -13.09
N THR A 61 10.92 -17.33 -13.32
CA THR A 61 11.40 -18.05 -14.48
C THR A 61 10.33 -18.96 -15.07
N ALA A 62 10.44 -19.21 -16.37
CA ALA A 62 9.68 -20.20 -17.13
C ALA A 62 10.62 -21.08 -17.92
N THR A 63 10.40 -22.38 -17.92
CA THR A 63 11.14 -23.35 -18.73
C THR A 63 10.40 -23.51 -20.07
N VAL A 64 10.96 -22.96 -21.15
CA VAL A 64 10.37 -23.00 -22.50
C VAL A 64 10.99 -24.09 -23.32
N ILE A 65 10.18 -24.80 -24.11
CA ILE A 65 10.65 -25.83 -25.07
C ILE A 65 10.69 -25.19 -26.48
N ARG A 66 11.90 -24.99 -26.97
CA ARG A 66 12.14 -24.51 -28.35
C ARG A 66 13.03 -25.47 -29.12
N ASN A 67 12.59 -25.90 -30.29
CA ASN A 67 13.37 -26.81 -31.18
C ASN A 67 13.88 -28.09 -30.46
N GLY A 68 13.08 -28.63 -29.55
CA GLY A 68 13.44 -29.83 -28.79
C GLY A 68 14.40 -29.60 -27.59
N SER A 69 14.81 -28.35 -27.36
CA SER A 69 15.67 -27.98 -26.23
C SER A 69 14.88 -27.16 -25.19
N THR A 70 15.19 -27.37 -23.92
CA THR A 70 14.62 -26.58 -22.81
C THR A 70 15.50 -25.38 -22.53
N LEU A 71 14.87 -24.21 -22.44
CA LEU A 71 15.51 -22.94 -22.13
C LEU A 71 14.79 -22.27 -20.97
N VAL A 72 15.55 -21.80 -19.98
CA VAL A 72 15.00 -21.04 -18.85
C VAL A 72 15.04 -19.54 -19.14
N GLU A 73 13.89 -18.92 -19.19
CA GLU A 73 13.74 -17.48 -19.46
C GLU A 73 12.80 -16.80 -18.49
N ALA A 74 12.83 -15.47 -18.46
CA ALA A 74 11.81 -14.70 -17.75
C ALA A 74 10.44 -14.89 -18.42
N PRO A 75 9.34 -15.07 -17.65
CA PRO A 75 8.00 -15.30 -18.21
C PRO A 75 7.53 -14.22 -19.19
N GLN A 76 8.03 -12.99 -19.05
CA GLN A 76 7.73 -11.87 -19.94
C GLN A 76 8.26 -12.04 -21.38
N ARG A 77 9.26 -12.92 -21.56
CA ARG A 77 9.87 -13.18 -22.88
C ARG A 77 9.23 -14.35 -23.61
N VAL A 78 8.38 -15.10 -22.92
CA VAL A 78 7.68 -16.25 -23.51
C VAL A 78 6.55 -15.74 -24.38
N GLN A 79 6.47 -16.24 -25.60
CA GLN A 79 5.45 -15.84 -26.58
C GLN A 79 4.21 -16.75 -26.53
N VAL A 80 3.07 -16.19 -26.91
CA VAL A 80 1.85 -16.97 -27.09
C VAL A 80 2.06 -18.04 -28.17
N GLY A 81 1.62 -19.27 -27.86
CA GLY A 81 1.79 -20.43 -28.72
C GLY A 81 3.03 -21.28 -28.42
N GLU A 82 3.97 -20.77 -27.62
CA GLU A 82 5.12 -21.58 -27.16
C GLU A 82 4.68 -22.61 -26.13
N THR A 83 5.48 -23.65 -25.96
CA THR A 83 5.26 -24.69 -24.96
C THR A 83 6.21 -24.47 -23.80
N ILE A 84 5.66 -24.44 -22.58
CA ILE A 84 6.41 -24.40 -21.34
C ILE A 84 6.33 -25.75 -20.63
N GLU A 85 7.39 -26.11 -19.93
CA GLU A 85 7.46 -27.24 -19.03
C GLU A 85 7.41 -26.76 -17.57
N VAL A 86 6.59 -27.41 -16.76
CA VAL A 86 6.44 -27.10 -15.34
C VAL A 86 6.60 -28.40 -14.55
N LYS A 87 7.49 -28.41 -13.56
CA LYS A 87 7.78 -29.58 -12.73
C LYS A 87 6.87 -29.68 -11.53
N ALA A 88 6.77 -30.87 -10.96
CA ALA A 88 6.07 -31.05 -9.68
C ALA A 88 6.66 -30.12 -8.59
N GLY A 89 5.79 -29.46 -7.87
CA GLY A 89 6.14 -28.44 -6.87
C GLY A 89 6.35 -27.03 -7.43
N GLU A 90 6.48 -26.88 -8.73
CA GLU A 90 6.64 -25.58 -9.37
C GLU A 90 5.28 -24.89 -9.62
N ARG A 91 5.31 -23.56 -9.64
CA ARG A 91 4.16 -22.74 -10.04
C ARG A 91 4.12 -22.54 -11.52
N VAL A 92 2.93 -22.62 -12.08
CA VAL A 92 2.66 -22.29 -13.48
C VAL A 92 2.95 -20.81 -13.71
N PRO A 93 3.87 -20.46 -14.64
CA PRO A 93 4.27 -19.07 -14.87
C PRO A 93 3.33 -18.27 -15.77
N LEU A 94 2.58 -18.96 -16.64
CA LEU A 94 1.76 -18.35 -17.70
C LEU A 94 0.46 -19.13 -17.88
N ASP A 95 -0.62 -18.44 -18.27
CA ASP A 95 -1.88 -19.08 -18.64
C ASP A 95 -1.74 -19.84 -19.95
N GLY A 96 -2.36 -21.01 -20.01
CA GLY A 96 -2.33 -21.81 -21.23
C GLY A 96 -3.22 -23.03 -21.16
N THR A 97 -3.06 -23.92 -22.15
CA THR A 97 -3.82 -25.16 -22.28
C THR A 97 -2.93 -26.37 -21.97
N MET A 98 -3.45 -27.28 -21.18
CA MET A 98 -2.79 -28.54 -20.83
C MET A 98 -2.54 -29.40 -22.05
N LEU A 99 -1.30 -29.87 -22.26
CA LEU A 99 -0.92 -30.75 -23.36
C LEU A 99 -0.87 -32.23 -22.95
N ASP A 100 -0.61 -32.52 -21.67
CA ASP A 100 -0.55 -33.89 -21.12
C ASP A 100 -1.94 -34.38 -20.69
N GLU A 101 -2.13 -35.69 -20.56
CA GLU A 101 -3.45 -36.30 -20.40
C GLU A 101 -4.20 -35.84 -19.14
N VAL A 102 -3.54 -35.85 -17.98
CA VAL A 102 -4.09 -35.40 -16.70
C VAL A 102 -2.96 -35.10 -15.72
N ALA A 103 -3.14 -34.07 -14.89
CA ALA A 103 -2.25 -33.79 -13.75
C ALA A 103 -3.01 -33.12 -12.62
N ALA A 104 -2.52 -33.31 -11.40
CA ALA A 104 -3.08 -32.71 -10.19
C ALA A 104 -2.45 -31.34 -9.92
N PHE A 105 -3.31 -30.37 -9.58
CA PHE A 105 -2.92 -29.00 -9.28
C PHE A 105 -3.46 -28.54 -7.93
N ASN A 106 -2.63 -27.87 -7.18
CA ASN A 106 -3.08 -27.07 -6.04
C ASN A 106 -3.49 -25.68 -6.56
N THR A 107 -4.75 -25.36 -6.43
CA THR A 107 -5.36 -24.09 -6.89
C THR A 107 -5.60 -23.12 -5.73
N SER A 108 -5.23 -23.47 -4.50
CA SER A 108 -5.57 -22.71 -3.27
C SER A 108 -5.15 -21.24 -3.32
N ALA A 109 -4.06 -20.93 -3.98
CA ALA A 109 -3.58 -19.55 -4.14
C ALA A 109 -4.50 -18.65 -4.99
N LEU A 110 -5.32 -19.25 -5.87
CA LEU A 110 -6.22 -18.55 -6.77
C LEU A 110 -7.68 -18.62 -6.34
N THR A 111 -8.12 -19.80 -5.88
CA THR A 111 -9.53 -20.07 -5.55
C THR A 111 -9.83 -20.07 -4.06
N GLY A 112 -8.79 -20.18 -3.21
CA GLY A 112 -8.93 -20.38 -1.78
C GLY A 112 -9.28 -21.82 -1.37
N GLU A 113 -9.52 -22.73 -2.33
CA GLU A 113 -9.86 -24.13 -2.08
C GLU A 113 -8.59 -24.95 -1.86
N SER A 114 -8.51 -25.66 -0.73
CA SER A 114 -7.33 -26.49 -0.38
C SER A 114 -7.33 -27.87 -1.04
N VAL A 115 -8.40 -28.26 -1.75
CA VAL A 115 -8.49 -29.56 -2.41
C VAL A 115 -7.80 -29.50 -3.77
N PRO A 116 -6.82 -30.38 -4.06
CA PRO A 116 -6.21 -30.47 -5.38
C PRO A 116 -7.26 -30.76 -6.47
N ARG A 117 -7.08 -30.13 -7.62
CA ARG A 117 -7.94 -30.30 -8.79
C ARG A 117 -7.18 -31.01 -9.92
N ASP A 118 -7.77 -32.04 -10.47
CA ASP A 118 -7.26 -32.68 -11.68
C ASP A 118 -7.62 -31.87 -12.90
N ILE A 119 -6.62 -31.54 -13.74
CA ILE A 119 -6.78 -30.86 -15.02
C ILE A 119 -6.37 -31.81 -16.12
N ARG A 120 -7.22 -31.91 -17.14
CA ARG A 120 -7.06 -32.82 -18.26
C ARG A 120 -6.54 -32.11 -19.50
N LYS A 121 -6.08 -32.90 -20.46
CA LYS A 121 -5.65 -32.41 -21.75
C LYS A 121 -6.70 -31.55 -22.43
N GLY A 122 -6.30 -30.38 -22.90
CA GLY A 122 -7.18 -29.40 -23.54
C GLY A 122 -7.90 -28.47 -22.56
N GLU A 123 -7.79 -28.70 -21.25
CA GLU A 123 -8.35 -27.76 -20.25
C GLU A 123 -7.41 -26.60 -19.97
N GLU A 124 -7.96 -25.50 -19.50
CA GLU A 124 -7.24 -24.28 -19.14
C GLU A 124 -6.45 -24.46 -17.84
N VAL A 125 -5.18 -24.07 -17.88
CA VAL A 125 -4.29 -23.98 -16.72
C VAL A 125 -3.95 -22.51 -16.50
N LEU A 126 -4.13 -22.02 -15.27
CA LEU A 126 -3.90 -20.62 -14.93
C LEU A 126 -2.55 -20.43 -14.24
N ALA A 127 -1.90 -19.31 -14.53
CA ALA A 127 -0.70 -18.88 -13.85
C ALA A 127 -0.93 -18.75 -12.35
N GLY A 128 0.03 -19.24 -11.55
CA GLY A 128 -0.07 -19.28 -10.09
C GLY A 128 -0.54 -20.62 -9.51
N MET A 129 -1.14 -21.52 -10.29
CA MET A 129 -1.40 -22.90 -9.86
C MET A 129 -0.10 -23.63 -9.61
N ILE A 130 -0.07 -24.59 -8.67
CA ILE A 130 1.10 -25.42 -8.37
C ILE A 130 0.83 -26.83 -8.86
N VAL A 131 1.73 -27.36 -9.69
CA VAL A 131 1.70 -28.76 -10.11
C VAL A 131 2.12 -29.65 -8.95
N THR A 132 1.39 -30.72 -8.65
CA THR A 132 1.65 -31.52 -7.46
C THR A 132 2.26 -32.90 -7.72
N ASP A 133 2.03 -33.49 -8.88
CA ASP A 133 2.30 -34.92 -9.12
C ASP A 133 3.42 -35.21 -10.11
N LYS A 134 3.57 -34.46 -11.19
CA LYS A 134 4.50 -34.78 -12.29
C LYS A 134 4.93 -33.56 -13.11
N VAL A 135 5.87 -33.77 -14.00
CA VAL A 135 6.24 -32.77 -15.01
C VAL A 135 5.13 -32.70 -16.06
N ILE A 136 4.74 -31.48 -16.42
CA ILE A 136 3.69 -31.23 -17.40
C ILE A 136 4.15 -30.23 -18.46
N ARG A 137 3.45 -30.24 -19.57
CA ARG A 137 3.62 -29.29 -20.68
C ARG A 137 2.34 -28.52 -20.89
N ILE A 138 2.49 -27.21 -21.04
CA ILE A 138 1.41 -26.26 -21.22
C ILE A 138 1.70 -25.45 -22.48
N LYS A 139 0.73 -25.31 -23.37
CA LYS A 139 0.79 -24.37 -24.50
C LYS A 139 0.32 -23.01 -24.04
N VAL A 140 1.16 -22.00 -24.12
CA VAL A 140 0.87 -20.64 -23.67
C VAL A 140 -0.20 -19.99 -24.54
N GLU A 141 -1.26 -19.47 -23.93
CA GLU A 141 -2.37 -18.82 -24.64
C GLU A 141 -2.43 -17.32 -24.40
N ARG A 142 -1.87 -16.85 -23.29
CA ARG A 142 -1.89 -15.42 -22.94
C ARG A 142 -0.49 -14.93 -22.61
N PRO A 143 -0.15 -13.69 -23.00
CA PRO A 143 1.11 -13.08 -22.59
C PRO A 143 1.08 -12.81 -21.07
N PHE A 144 2.27 -12.71 -20.49
CA PHE A 144 2.46 -12.59 -19.05
C PHE A 144 1.66 -11.46 -18.38
N ASP A 145 1.61 -10.29 -19.01
CA ASP A 145 0.91 -9.10 -18.54
C ASP A 145 -0.63 -9.25 -18.51
N LYS A 146 -1.16 -10.21 -19.29
CA LYS A 146 -2.59 -10.55 -19.34
C LYS A 146 -2.94 -11.85 -18.62
N SER A 147 -1.99 -12.45 -17.90
CA SER A 147 -2.24 -13.68 -17.13
C SER A 147 -3.21 -13.45 -15.96
N ALA A 148 -3.86 -14.53 -15.51
CA ALA A 148 -4.76 -14.47 -14.35
C ALA A 148 -4.05 -13.91 -13.12
N LEU A 149 -2.81 -14.34 -12.88
CA LEU A 149 -1.99 -13.85 -11.78
C LEU A 149 -1.68 -12.35 -11.91
N ALA A 150 -1.31 -11.86 -13.09
CA ALA A 150 -1.04 -10.45 -13.33
C ALA A 150 -2.27 -9.58 -13.02
N ARG A 151 -3.45 -10.02 -13.44
CA ARG A 151 -4.73 -9.34 -13.14
C ARG A 151 -5.04 -9.28 -11.64
N ILE A 152 -4.84 -10.37 -10.91
CA ILE A 152 -5.04 -10.40 -9.46
C ILE A 152 -4.09 -9.40 -8.78
N LEU A 153 -2.82 -9.39 -9.16
CA LEU A 153 -1.82 -8.47 -8.62
C LEU A 153 -2.17 -7.00 -8.92
N GLU A 154 -2.62 -6.70 -10.13
CA GLU A 154 -3.08 -5.36 -10.51
C GLU A 154 -4.29 -4.93 -9.67
N LEU A 155 -5.28 -5.81 -9.47
CA LEU A 155 -6.45 -5.53 -8.63
C LEU A 155 -6.05 -5.25 -7.18
N VAL A 156 -5.12 -6.03 -6.62
CA VAL A 156 -4.62 -5.85 -5.24
C VAL A 156 -3.82 -4.55 -5.11
N GLN A 157 -2.95 -4.23 -6.08
CA GLN A 157 -2.22 -2.97 -6.10
C GLN A 157 -3.15 -1.77 -6.21
N ASN A 158 -4.08 -1.79 -7.16
CA ASN A 158 -5.08 -0.73 -7.33
C ASN A 158 -5.99 -0.56 -6.11
N ALA A 159 -6.34 -1.65 -5.43
CA ALA A 159 -7.10 -1.60 -4.18
C ALA A 159 -6.29 -0.96 -3.05
N SER A 160 -4.97 -1.25 -2.99
CA SER A 160 -4.05 -0.71 -1.99
C SER A 160 -3.70 0.77 -2.25
N GLU A 161 -3.66 1.19 -3.51
CA GLU A 161 -3.38 2.57 -3.91
C GLU A 161 -4.62 3.48 -3.83
N ARG A 162 -5.82 2.92 -3.81
CA ARG A 162 -7.04 3.68 -3.54
C ARG A 162 -7.04 4.11 -2.09
N LYS A 163 -6.46 5.28 -1.83
CA LYS A 163 -6.57 5.96 -0.54
C LYS A 163 -8.03 5.94 -0.09
N ALA A 164 -8.26 5.48 1.13
CA ALA A 164 -9.62 5.43 1.66
C ALA A 164 -10.31 6.78 1.46
N PRO A 165 -11.58 6.84 1.05
CA PRO A 165 -12.32 8.10 0.88
C PRO A 165 -12.24 9.00 2.12
N ALA A 166 -12.11 8.39 3.31
CA ALA A 166 -11.90 9.07 4.58
C ALA A 166 -10.57 9.83 4.63
N GLU A 167 -9.45 9.27 4.13
CA GLU A 167 -8.15 9.95 4.09
C GLU A 167 -8.18 11.17 3.17
N LEU A 168 -8.85 11.06 2.01
CA LEU A 168 -9.06 12.19 1.11
C LEU A 168 -9.92 13.28 1.75
N PHE A 169 -10.96 12.91 2.50
CA PHE A 169 -11.81 13.84 3.23
C PHE A 169 -11.04 14.55 4.34
N ILE A 170 -10.31 13.82 5.18
CA ILE A 170 -9.50 14.37 6.27
C ILE A 170 -8.48 15.37 5.72
N ARG A 171 -7.79 15.03 4.63
CA ARG A 171 -6.81 15.91 3.98
C ARG A 171 -7.44 17.16 3.40
N LYS A 172 -8.63 17.05 2.77
CA LYS A 172 -9.38 18.20 2.27
C LYS A 172 -9.89 19.07 3.41
N PHE A 173 -10.36 18.47 4.49
CA PHE A 173 -10.81 19.16 5.70
C PHE A 173 -9.65 19.91 6.37
N ALA A 174 -8.51 19.26 6.58
CA ALA A 174 -7.33 19.86 7.19
C ALA A 174 -6.85 21.09 6.40
N ARG A 175 -6.87 21.02 5.07
CA ARG A 175 -6.48 22.15 4.20
C ARG A 175 -7.31 23.42 4.41
N ILE A 176 -8.58 23.27 4.80
CA ILE A 176 -9.49 24.40 5.07
C ILE A 176 -9.45 24.77 6.56
N TYR A 177 -9.49 23.77 7.42
CA TYR A 177 -9.57 23.95 8.88
C TYR A 177 -8.29 24.59 9.45
N THR A 178 -7.11 24.11 9.05
CA THR A 178 -5.82 24.58 9.58
C THR A 178 -5.60 26.09 9.40
N PRO A 179 -5.77 26.69 8.20
CA PRO A 179 -5.62 28.14 8.06
C PRO A 179 -6.67 28.94 8.83
N ILE A 180 -7.90 28.42 8.99
CA ILE A 180 -8.95 29.09 9.79
C ILE A 180 -8.53 29.11 11.26
N VAL A 181 -8.05 28.00 11.81
CA VAL A 181 -7.61 27.92 13.23
C VAL A 181 -6.42 28.85 13.44
N ILE A 182 -5.45 28.88 12.53
CA ILE A 182 -4.30 29.78 12.62
C ILE A 182 -4.76 31.23 12.59
N ALA A 183 -5.67 31.60 11.68
CA ALA A 183 -6.20 32.95 11.59
C ALA A 183 -6.93 33.37 12.86
N LEU A 184 -7.76 32.48 13.45
CA LEU A 184 -8.45 32.71 14.72
C LEU A 184 -7.46 32.86 15.87
N ALA A 185 -6.43 32.02 15.96
CA ALA A 185 -5.41 32.12 16.99
C ALA A 185 -4.65 33.45 16.92
N VAL A 186 -4.25 33.87 15.71
CA VAL A 186 -3.61 35.16 15.49
C VAL A 186 -4.55 36.33 15.87
N LEU A 187 -5.81 36.22 15.53
CA LEU A 187 -6.81 37.24 15.86
C LEU A 187 -7.00 37.37 17.38
N ILE A 188 -7.08 36.23 18.10
CA ILE A 188 -7.20 36.22 19.56
C ILE A 188 -5.97 36.85 20.24
N VAL A 189 -4.76 36.60 19.70
CA VAL A 189 -3.52 37.20 20.23
C VAL A 189 -3.45 38.71 19.91
N LEU A 190 -3.93 39.12 18.74
CA LEU A 190 -3.87 40.55 18.32
C LEU A 190 -4.99 41.41 18.93
N LEU A 191 -6.14 40.84 19.30
CA LEU A 191 -7.26 41.57 19.90
C LEU A 191 -6.88 42.35 21.16
N PRO A 192 -6.20 41.74 22.18
CA PRO A 192 -5.79 42.51 23.39
C PRO A 192 -4.75 43.60 23.03
N PHE A 193 -3.87 43.35 22.05
CA PHE A 193 -2.93 44.37 21.58
C PHE A 193 -3.64 45.57 20.91
N GLY A 194 -4.65 45.31 20.09
CA GLY A 194 -5.49 46.36 19.49
C GLY A 194 -6.31 47.13 20.53
N TYR A 195 -6.81 46.44 21.53
CA TYR A 195 -7.56 47.05 22.63
C TYR A 195 -6.66 47.92 23.54
N SER A 196 -5.42 47.50 23.81
CA SER A 196 -4.47 48.29 24.61
C SER A 196 -3.99 49.56 23.88
N LEU A 197 -4.07 49.62 22.57
CA LEU A 197 -3.77 50.82 21.78
C LEU A 197 -4.93 51.85 21.81
N ILE A 198 -6.17 51.37 22.04
CA ILE A 198 -7.36 52.22 22.03
C ILE A 198 -7.69 52.70 23.49
N ASP A 199 -7.43 51.86 24.48
CA ASP A 199 -7.67 52.19 25.90
C ASP A 199 -6.52 51.70 26.81
N PRO A 200 -5.50 52.55 27.08
CA PRO A 200 -4.31 52.20 27.85
C PRO A 200 -4.58 51.81 29.32
N GLN A 201 -5.77 52.11 29.84
CA GLN A 201 -6.10 51.89 31.25
C GLN A 201 -6.72 50.49 31.53
N SER A 202 -7.18 49.78 30.51
CA SER A 202 -7.86 48.46 30.72
C SER A 202 -6.94 47.29 30.99
N VAL A 203 -5.61 47.42 30.80
CA VAL A 203 -4.62 46.32 30.93
C VAL A 203 -4.16 46.09 32.38
N SER A 204 -4.54 46.97 33.35
CA SER A 204 -4.05 46.91 34.73
C SER A 204 -4.71 45.85 35.62
N TYR A 205 -5.77 45.18 35.16
CA TYR A 205 -6.54 44.24 36.01
C TYR A 205 -6.31 42.76 35.75
N THR A 206 -5.49 42.38 34.77
CA THR A 206 -5.30 40.97 34.41
C THR A 206 -4.11 40.29 35.11
N HIS A 207 -3.33 41.02 35.95
CA HIS A 207 -2.16 40.47 36.67
C HIS A 207 -2.36 40.21 38.16
N LEU A 208 -3.58 40.25 38.66
CA LEU A 208 -3.84 40.17 40.13
C LEU A 208 -4.76 39.03 40.56
N THR A 209 -4.74 37.86 39.85
CA THR A 209 -5.34 36.63 40.41
C THR A 209 -4.60 35.40 39.87
N LEU A 210 -3.47 35.13 40.48
CA LEU A 210 -2.90 33.76 40.63
C LEU A 210 -2.06 33.78 41.92
#